data_a6872d58b910f511bdc504359965aea5
#
_entry.id   a6872d58b910f511bdc504359965aea5
#
_cell.length_a   1.000
_cell.length_b   1.000
_cell.length_c   1.000
_cell.angle_alpha   90.00
_cell.angle_beta   90.00
_cell.angle_gamma   90.00
#
_symmetry.space_group_name_H-M   'P 1'
#
loop_
_entity.id
_entity.type
_entity.pdbx_description
1 polymer ?
#
loop_
_entity_poly.entity_id
_entity_poly.type
_entity_poly.pdbx_seq_one_letter_code
_entity_poly.pdbx_strand_id
1 'polypeptide(L)'
;MQDNKVAAQFRPDLVRWRQLVTPAWLAALTAGAHVAAPPSADWRLLEVGCGGAALFDHAHIPGASYVDAGEFESEPLWNKVADDVLLDLLLSHGVRHDTTVILYGRNNLAAARLAHLLLYAGVADVRLLDGGFALWEAGAYPCAQGPGGQPSGHAAADFGIPFPAHPEYLIGTSEARALLSRHDGALVSIRSEAEFLGKVSGYSYIAARGDIPGARWGRAGVDGDVNSMSAYHLADGRMKPVAEILAQWREAGIAEDLDVGFYCGTGWRASMAFFYAWLMDWPRISVYDGGWLEWSGSVSRDLSFAAGGS
;
A
#
# COMPACT_ATOMS: atom_id res chain seq x y z
N MET A 1 22.58 4.90 -26.05
CA MET A 1 21.68 3.80 -26.47
C MET A 1 21.19 2.94 -25.29
N GLN A 2 21.97 2.81 -24.21
CA GLN A 2 21.55 2.07 -23.00
C GLN A 2 20.49 2.83 -22.19
N ASP A 3 20.61 4.14 -22.05
CA ASP A 3 19.64 4.99 -21.31
C ASP A 3 18.22 4.98 -21.89
N ASN A 4 18.10 4.85 -23.22
CA ASN A 4 16.78 4.80 -23.88
C ASN A 4 16.03 3.47 -23.65
N LYS A 5 16.74 2.37 -23.35
CA LYS A 5 16.12 1.07 -22.99
C LYS A 5 15.68 1.02 -21.53
N VAL A 6 16.37 1.73 -20.66
CA VAL A 6 15.99 1.85 -19.24
C VAL A 6 14.72 2.68 -19.11
N ALA A 7 14.64 3.80 -19.83
CA ALA A 7 13.45 4.67 -19.84
C ALA A 7 12.18 3.98 -20.37
N ALA A 8 12.30 2.95 -21.22
CA ALA A 8 11.15 2.18 -21.71
C ALA A 8 10.62 1.13 -20.70
N GLN A 9 11.39 0.82 -19.65
CA GLN A 9 11.04 -0.20 -18.65
C GLN A 9 10.60 0.38 -17.30
N PHE A 10 10.80 1.69 -17.08
CA PHE A 10 10.52 2.36 -15.81
C PHE A 10 9.87 3.73 -16.03
N ARG A 11 9.40 4.33 -14.95
CA ARG A 11 8.77 5.65 -14.88
C ARG A 11 9.82 6.74 -14.60
N PRO A 12 10.31 7.47 -15.63
CA PRO A 12 11.37 8.48 -15.44
C PRO A 12 10.89 9.72 -14.67
N ASP A 13 9.57 9.88 -14.49
CA ASP A 13 8.95 10.95 -13.71
C ASP A 13 8.94 10.68 -12.19
N LEU A 14 9.42 9.51 -11.75
CA LEU A 14 9.52 9.14 -10.34
C LEU A 14 10.96 9.26 -9.84
N VAL A 15 11.14 9.77 -8.62
CA VAL A 15 12.45 9.79 -7.95
C VAL A 15 12.89 8.37 -7.63
N ARG A 16 12.01 7.58 -7.00
CA ARG A 16 12.24 6.15 -6.71
C ARG A 16 11.71 5.25 -7.83
N TRP A 17 12.12 5.52 -9.06
CA TRP A 17 11.63 4.85 -10.27
C TRP A 17 11.84 3.33 -10.30
N ARG A 18 12.83 2.81 -9.56
CA ARG A 18 13.14 1.37 -9.49
C ARG A 18 12.06 0.58 -8.76
N GLN A 19 11.32 1.23 -7.88
CA GLN A 19 10.35 0.61 -6.99
C GLN A 19 8.95 0.45 -7.62
N LEU A 20 8.72 0.99 -8.82
CA LEU A 20 7.51 0.73 -9.60
C LEU A 20 7.89 0.02 -10.90
N VAL A 21 7.69 -1.31 -10.93
CA VAL A 21 8.16 -2.16 -12.02
C VAL A 21 7.04 -2.47 -13.03
N THR A 22 7.40 -2.62 -14.31
CA THR A 22 6.43 -2.97 -15.35
C THR A 22 6.28 -4.50 -15.51
N PRO A 23 5.15 -5.01 -16.04
CA PRO A 23 5.00 -6.42 -16.36
C PRO A 23 6.10 -6.94 -17.31
N ALA A 24 6.52 -6.15 -18.29
CA ALA A 24 7.60 -6.52 -19.20
C ALA A 24 8.95 -6.71 -18.50
N TRP A 25 9.27 -5.84 -17.54
CA TRP A 25 10.48 -5.96 -16.74
C TRP A 25 10.43 -7.23 -15.87
N LEU A 26 9.30 -7.45 -15.17
CA LEU A 26 9.13 -8.61 -14.31
C LEU A 26 9.13 -9.93 -15.09
N ALA A 27 8.50 -9.97 -16.27
CA ALA A 27 8.52 -11.13 -17.15
C ALA A 27 9.95 -11.47 -17.62
N ALA A 28 10.75 -10.48 -17.96
CA ALA A 28 12.15 -10.69 -18.31
C ALA A 28 12.96 -11.24 -17.10
N LEU A 29 12.73 -10.69 -15.89
CA LEU A 29 13.38 -11.14 -14.66
C LEU A 29 13.03 -12.61 -14.35
N THR A 30 11.74 -12.96 -14.34
CA THR A 30 11.28 -14.33 -14.04
C THR A 30 11.71 -15.36 -15.11
N ALA A 31 11.94 -14.92 -16.33
CA ALA A 31 12.53 -15.74 -17.40
C ALA A 31 14.08 -15.87 -17.31
N GLY A 32 14.72 -15.29 -16.29
CA GLY A 32 16.17 -15.31 -16.10
C GLY A 32 16.95 -14.41 -17.07
N ALA A 33 16.27 -13.49 -17.75
CA ALA A 33 16.93 -12.54 -18.63
C ALA A 33 17.59 -11.41 -17.83
N HIS A 34 18.63 -10.81 -18.42
CA HIS A 34 19.24 -9.61 -17.84
C HIS A 34 18.28 -8.41 -17.91
N VAL A 35 18.01 -7.79 -16.76
CA VAL A 35 17.14 -6.62 -16.64
C VAL A 35 17.91 -5.40 -16.14
N ALA A 36 17.42 -4.21 -16.45
CA ALA A 36 17.92 -2.98 -15.85
C ALA A 36 17.52 -2.91 -14.36
N ALA A 37 18.38 -2.36 -13.51
CA ALA A 37 18.16 -2.30 -12.06
C ALA A 37 17.71 -3.66 -11.47
N PRO A 38 18.52 -4.73 -11.62
CA PRO A 38 18.16 -6.05 -11.09
C PRO A 38 17.92 -5.98 -9.58
N PRO A 39 17.10 -6.90 -9.01
CA PRO A 39 16.98 -7.03 -7.57
C PRO A 39 18.31 -7.52 -6.95
N SER A 40 18.40 -7.49 -5.62
CA SER A 40 19.48 -8.17 -4.90
C SER A 40 19.52 -9.67 -5.24
N ALA A 41 20.61 -10.34 -4.90
CA ALA A 41 20.69 -11.80 -5.09
C ALA A 41 19.64 -12.56 -4.25
N ASP A 42 19.26 -11.98 -3.11
CA ASP A 42 18.16 -12.46 -2.26
C ASP A 42 16.92 -11.60 -2.50
N TRP A 43 16.00 -12.10 -3.31
CA TRP A 43 14.75 -11.43 -3.61
C TRP A 43 13.53 -12.34 -3.51
N ARG A 44 12.39 -11.75 -3.25
CA ARG A 44 11.09 -12.45 -3.14
C ARG A 44 10.09 -11.82 -4.08
N LEU A 45 9.24 -12.66 -4.69
CA LEU A 45 8.06 -12.27 -5.44
C LEU A 45 6.82 -12.74 -4.68
N LEU A 46 5.98 -11.82 -4.22
CA LEU A 46 4.84 -12.14 -3.40
C LEU A 46 3.55 -11.65 -4.06
N GLU A 47 2.58 -12.55 -4.27
CA GLU A 47 1.19 -12.17 -4.54
C GLU A 47 0.49 -11.93 -3.20
N VAL A 48 -0.07 -10.75 -3.04
CA VAL A 48 -0.84 -10.38 -1.85
C VAL A 48 -2.31 -10.42 -2.17
N GLY A 49 -3.04 -11.25 -1.42
CA GLY A 49 -4.48 -11.42 -1.59
C GLY A 49 -5.24 -11.36 -0.28
N CYS A 50 -6.51 -11.72 -0.31
CA CYS A 50 -7.38 -11.78 0.85
C CYS A 50 -8.41 -12.89 0.65
N GLY A 51 -8.63 -13.73 1.67
CA GLY A 51 -9.61 -14.80 1.65
C GLY A 51 -9.12 -16.12 1.05
N GLY A 52 -7.81 -16.34 1.04
CA GLY A 52 -7.16 -17.59 0.69
C GLY A 52 -6.58 -17.68 -0.71
N ALA A 53 -5.76 -18.70 -0.93
CA ALA A 53 -4.89 -18.84 -2.10
C ALA A 53 -5.56 -19.45 -3.35
N ALA A 54 -6.86 -19.73 -3.36
CA ALA A 54 -7.50 -20.47 -4.46
C ALA A 54 -7.30 -19.85 -5.85
N LEU A 55 -7.36 -18.51 -5.96
CA LEU A 55 -7.10 -17.81 -7.21
C LEU A 55 -5.63 -17.84 -7.59
N PHE A 56 -4.75 -17.75 -6.61
CA PHE A 56 -3.31 -17.89 -6.80
C PHE A 56 -2.96 -19.30 -7.31
N ASP A 57 -3.50 -20.34 -6.68
CA ASP A 57 -3.29 -21.74 -7.10
C ASP A 57 -3.77 -21.99 -8.54
N HIS A 58 -4.81 -21.28 -8.97
CA HIS A 58 -5.32 -21.39 -10.34
C HIS A 58 -4.36 -20.74 -11.35
N ALA A 59 -3.83 -19.54 -11.05
CA ALA A 59 -2.87 -18.85 -11.90
C ALA A 59 -2.12 -17.78 -11.11
N HIS A 60 -0.79 -17.76 -11.20
CA HIS A 60 0.07 -16.75 -10.58
C HIS A 60 1.30 -16.45 -11.44
N ILE A 61 2.04 -15.38 -11.14
CA ILE A 61 3.31 -15.07 -11.81
C ILE A 61 4.35 -16.13 -11.42
N PRO A 62 5.06 -16.73 -12.39
CA PRO A 62 6.03 -17.79 -12.09
C PRO A 62 7.05 -17.40 -11.03
N GLY A 63 7.23 -18.27 -10.03
CA GLY A 63 8.14 -18.05 -8.90
C GLY A 63 7.54 -17.26 -7.74
N ALA A 64 6.29 -16.81 -7.82
CA ALA A 64 5.63 -16.11 -6.73
C ALA A 64 5.24 -17.06 -5.58
N SER A 65 5.22 -16.51 -4.36
CA SER A 65 4.57 -17.09 -3.17
C SER A 65 3.35 -16.25 -2.80
N TYR A 66 2.40 -16.82 -2.07
CA TYR A 66 1.18 -16.13 -1.64
C TYR A 66 1.29 -15.63 -0.19
N VAL A 67 0.75 -14.44 0.07
CA VAL A 67 0.57 -13.87 1.40
C VAL A 67 -0.87 -13.40 1.52
N ASP A 68 -1.59 -13.85 2.55
CA ASP A 68 -2.96 -13.39 2.82
C ASP A 68 -2.94 -12.14 3.71
N ALA A 69 -3.79 -11.16 3.38
CA ALA A 69 -3.89 -9.93 4.18
C ALA A 69 -4.27 -10.19 5.65
N GLY A 70 -5.01 -11.27 5.92
CA GLY A 70 -5.32 -11.71 7.29
C GLY A 70 -4.09 -12.12 8.12
N GLU A 71 -2.92 -12.29 7.51
CA GLU A 71 -1.69 -12.60 8.24
C GLU A 71 -1.02 -11.34 8.81
N PHE A 72 -1.28 -10.15 8.27
CA PHE A 72 -0.67 -8.90 8.71
C PHE A 72 -1.68 -7.82 9.17
N GLU A 73 -2.97 -8.11 9.12
CA GLU A 73 -4.05 -7.27 9.65
C GLU A 73 -4.95 -8.08 10.58
N SER A 74 -5.53 -7.44 11.59
CA SER A 74 -6.33 -8.12 12.60
C SER A 74 -7.69 -7.46 12.81
N GLU A 75 -8.73 -8.32 12.91
CA GLU A 75 -10.05 -7.89 13.36
C GLU A 75 -10.01 -7.38 14.81
N PRO A 76 -10.94 -6.52 15.24
CA PRO A 76 -12.07 -6.00 14.46
C PRO A 76 -11.76 -4.71 13.69
N LEU A 77 -10.60 -4.09 13.87
CA LEU A 77 -10.27 -2.78 13.30
C LEU A 77 -9.50 -2.88 11.98
N TRP A 78 -9.01 -4.07 11.64
CA TRP A 78 -8.16 -4.30 10.46
C TRP A 78 -6.86 -3.48 10.49
N ASN A 79 -6.41 -3.16 11.71
CA ASN A 79 -5.10 -2.54 11.93
C ASN A 79 -4.00 -3.58 11.73
N LYS A 80 -2.79 -3.10 11.51
CA LYS A 80 -1.59 -3.93 11.48
C LYS A 80 -1.51 -4.82 12.74
N VAL A 81 -1.15 -6.07 12.56
CA VAL A 81 -0.82 -6.98 13.68
C VAL A 81 0.32 -6.42 14.54
N ALA A 82 0.53 -6.97 15.74
CA ALA A 82 1.63 -6.57 16.59
C ALA A 82 3.00 -6.73 15.88
N ASP A 83 4.00 -5.94 16.30
CA ASP A 83 5.30 -5.89 15.61
C ASP A 83 6.04 -7.23 15.61
N ASP A 84 5.94 -7.99 16.69
CA ASP A 84 6.49 -9.34 16.80
C ASP A 84 5.84 -10.31 15.82
N VAL A 85 4.52 -10.25 15.65
CA VAL A 85 3.76 -11.07 14.69
C VAL A 85 4.13 -10.68 13.26
N LEU A 86 4.24 -9.39 12.96
CA LEU A 86 4.69 -8.93 11.63
C LEU A 86 6.12 -9.37 11.35
N LEU A 87 7.01 -9.26 12.33
CA LEU A 87 8.39 -9.71 12.20
C LEU A 87 8.47 -11.21 11.88
N ASP A 88 7.74 -12.04 12.64
CA ASP A 88 7.70 -13.49 12.43
C ASP A 88 7.17 -13.84 11.04
N LEU A 89 6.14 -13.14 10.56
CA LEU A 89 5.61 -13.29 9.21
C LEU A 89 6.68 -13.00 8.17
N LEU A 90 7.37 -11.85 8.26
CA LEU A 90 8.41 -11.47 7.31
C LEU A 90 9.56 -12.49 7.28
N LEU A 91 10.01 -12.92 8.45
CA LEU A 91 11.07 -13.93 8.58
C LEU A 91 10.63 -15.29 8.01
N SER A 92 9.37 -15.70 8.19
CA SER A 92 8.84 -16.95 7.64
C SER A 92 8.85 -16.95 6.09
N HIS A 93 8.66 -15.78 5.46
CA HIS A 93 8.80 -15.60 4.02
C HIS A 93 10.24 -15.34 3.57
N GLY A 94 11.23 -15.45 4.48
CA GLY A 94 12.65 -15.20 4.20
C GLY A 94 12.93 -13.73 3.86
N VAL A 95 12.14 -12.80 4.40
CA VAL A 95 12.31 -11.36 4.18
C VAL A 95 13.14 -10.76 5.32
N ARG A 96 14.22 -10.11 4.97
CA ARG A 96 15.12 -9.32 5.81
C ARG A 96 15.12 -7.88 5.34
N HIS A 97 15.77 -7.00 6.11
CA HIS A 97 15.91 -5.58 5.72
C HIS A 97 16.62 -5.37 4.37
N ASP A 98 17.50 -6.27 3.96
CA ASP A 98 18.32 -6.22 2.73
C ASP A 98 17.76 -7.09 1.58
N THR A 99 16.65 -7.80 1.80
CA THR A 99 15.94 -8.55 0.77
C THR A 99 15.21 -7.59 -0.18
N THR A 100 15.34 -7.78 -1.51
CA THR A 100 14.44 -7.11 -2.45
C THR A 100 13.09 -7.82 -2.47
N VAL A 101 12.01 -7.11 -2.16
CA VAL A 101 10.65 -7.68 -2.19
C VAL A 101 9.85 -7.03 -3.32
N ILE A 102 9.40 -7.86 -4.26
CA ILE A 102 8.54 -7.47 -5.39
C ILE A 102 7.13 -7.94 -5.09
N LEU A 103 6.17 -7.03 -5.11
CA LEU A 103 4.79 -7.26 -4.71
C LEU A 103 3.84 -7.06 -5.88
N TYR A 104 2.79 -7.86 -5.91
CA TYR A 104 1.63 -7.64 -6.77
C TYR A 104 0.37 -8.22 -6.13
N GLY A 105 -0.79 -7.86 -6.65
CA GLY A 105 -2.06 -8.40 -6.22
C GLY A 105 -3.09 -8.38 -7.35
N ARG A 106 -4.16 -9.16 -7.20
CA ARG A 106 -5.37 -9.03 -8.04
C ARG A 106 -6.12 -7.77 -7.68
N ASN A 107 -6.26 -7.50 -6.38
CA ASN A 107 -6.47 -6.17 -5.85
C ASN A 107 -5.11 -5.61 -5.42
N ASN A 108 -4.54 -4.73 -6.25
CA ASN A 108 -3.19 -4.22 -6.00
C ASN A 108 -3.10 -3.31 -4.74
N LEU A 109 -4.24 -2.96 -4.14
CA LEU A 109 -4.28 -2.25 -2.86
C LEU A 109 -3.79 -3.12 -1.70
N ALA A 110 -4.07 -4.43 -1.72
CA ALA A 110 -3.53 -5.37 -0.74
C ALA A 110 -2.00 -5.43 -0.83
N ALA A 111 -1.45 -5.47 -2.06
CA ALA A 111 0.00 -5.42 -2.29
C ALA A 111 0.61 -4.09 -1.81
N ALA A 112 -0.06 -2.96 -2.04
CA ALA A 112 0.38 -1.66 -1.54
C ALA A 112 0.34 -1.59 0.00
N ARG A 113 -0.63 -2.26 0.63
CA ARG A 113 -0.70 -2.35 2.09
C ARG A 113 0.51 -3.10 2.66
N LEU A 114 0.86 -4.25 2.10
CA LEU A 114 2.08 -4.95 2.52
C LEU A 114 3.35 -4.15 2.16
N ALA A 115 3.39 -3.46 1.00
CA ALA A 115 4.51 -2.59 0.64
C ALA A 115 4.77 -1.51 1.70
N HIS A 116 3.69 -0.85 2.19
CA HIS A 116 3.79 0.12 3.27
C HIS A 116 4.35 -0.51 4.56
N LEU A 117 3.86 -1.70 4.94
CA LEU A 117 4.34 -2.39 6.14
C LEU A 117 5.80 -2.87 6.02
N LEU A 118 6.25 -3.25 4.82
CA LEU A 118 7.65 -3.56 4.55
C LEU A 118 8.54 -2.32 4.70
N LEU A 119 8.09 -1.16 4.21
CA LEU A 119 8.80 0.11 4.39
C LEU A 119 8.82 0.51 5.88
N TYR A 120 7.71 0.37 6.59
CA TYR A 120 7.63 0.55 8.04
C TYR A 120 8.63 -0.36 8.78
N ALA A 121 8.70 -1.62 8.40
CA ALA A 121 9.65 -2.59 8.96
C ALA A 121 11.11 -2.19 8.71
N GLY A 122 11.43 -1.53 7.60
CA GLY A 122 12.77 -1.11 7.20
C GLY A 122 13.37 -1.93 6.06
N VAL A 123 12.54 -2.60 5.24
CA VAL A 123 13.01 -3.26 4.02
C VAL A 123 13.46 -2.20 3.02
N ALA A 124 14.72 -2.28 2.59
CA ALA A 124 15.38 -1.23 1.82
C ALA A 124 14.93 -1.17 0.33
N ASP A 125 14.54 -2.30 -0.26
CA ASP A 125 14.13 -2.39 -1.67
C ASP A 125 12.76 -3.09 -1.79
N VAL A 126 11.70 -2.29 -1.72
CA VAL A 126 10.31 -2.71 -1.88
C VAL A 126 9.82 -2.25 -3.23
N ARG A 127 9.37 -3.18 -4.07
CA ARG A 127 8.91 -2.92 -5.44
C ARG A 127 7.47 -3.36 -5.62
N LEU A 128 6.68 -2.56 -6.34
CA LEU A 128 5.29 -2.87 -6.69
C LEU A 128 5.15 -3.04 -8.20
N LEU A 129 4.41 -4.07 -8.62
CA LEU A 129 4.06 -4.25 -10.03
C LEU A 129 2.98 -3.24 -10.43
N ASP A 130 3.31 -2.33 -11.33
CA ASP A 130 2.40 -1.31 -11.85
C ASP A 130 1.25 -1.98 -12.64
N GLY A 131 0.01 -1.72 -12.25
CA GLY A 131 -1.19 -2.35 -12.80
C GLY A 131 -1.51 -3.75 -12.26
N GLY A 132 -0.66 -4.33 -11.40
CA GLY A 132 -0.91 -5.60 -10.71
C GLY A 132 -1.09 -6.81 -11.64
N PHE A 133 -1.76 -7.85 -11.12
CA PHE A 133 -1.96 -9.10 -11.87
C PHE A 133 -2.87 -8.91 -13.11
N ALA A 134 -3.83 -8.00 -13.06
CA ALA A 134 -4.72 -7.73 -14.19
C ALA A 134 -3.94 -7.27 -15.44
N LEU A 135 -2.94 -6.40 -15.27
CA LEU A 135 -2.12 -5.94 -16.40
C LEU A 135 -1.14 -7.04 -16.88
N TRP A 136 -0.70 -7.93 -15.98
CA TRP A 136 0.08 -9.11 -16.33
C TRP A 136 -0.72 -10.05 -17.26
N GLU A 137 -1.95 -10.38 -16.88
CA GLU A 137 -2.85 -11.22 -17.68
C GLU A 137 -3.19 -10.56 -19.02
N ALA A 138 -3.54 -9.28 -19.01
CA ALA A 138 -3.86 -8.53 -20.24
C ALA A 138 -2.69 -8.49 -21.24
N GLY A 139 -1.45 -8.53 -20.73
CA GLY A 139 -0.23 -8.63 -21.53
C GLY A 139 0.09 -10.05 -22.01
N ALA A 140 -0.75 -11.05 -21.67
CA ALA A 140 -0.56 -12.48 -21.99
C ALA A 140 0.83 -13.01 -21.52
N TYR A 141 1.33 -12.52 -20.40
CA TYR A 141 2.57 -13.01 -19.82
C TYR A 141 2.38 -14.41 -19.20
N PRO A 142 3.47 -15.22 -19.08
CA PRO A 142 3.37 -16.57 -18.56
C PRO A 142 2.80 -16.62 -17.15
N CYS A 143 1.92 -17.60 -16.89
CA CYS A 143 1.42 -17.93 -15.56
C CYS A 143 1.83 -19.35 -15.16
N ALA A 144 2.03 -19.56 -13.86
CA ALA A 144 2.18 -20.87 -13.22
C ALA A 144 0.89 -21.24 -12.50
N GLN A 145 0.76 -22.51 -12.10
CA GLN A 145 -0.36 -23.07 -11.34
C GLN A 145 0.14 -23.87 -10.14
N GLY A 146 -0.72 -24.08 -9.16
CA GLY A 146 -0.41 -24.82 -7.94
C GLY A 146 0.04 -23.91 -6.80
N PRO A 147 0.63 -24.45 -5.73
CA PRO A 147 0.91 -23.71 -4.48
C PRO A 147 2.04 -22.68 -4.58
N GLY A 148 2.54 -22.43 -5.77
CA GLY A 148 3.62 -21.47 -6.03
C GLY A 148 5.02 -21.94 -5.66
N GLY A 149 5.98 -21.05 -5.82
CA GLY A 149 7.34 -21.27 -5.35
C GLY A 149 7.37 -21.22 -3.83
N GLN A 150 7.86 -22.27 -3.20
CA GLN A 150 8.32 -22.12 -1.81
C GLN A 150 9.39 -21.02 -1.81
N PRO A 151 9.43 -20.12 -0.81
CA PRO A 151 10.59 -19.26 -0.65
C PRO A 151 11.81 -20.17 -0.72
N SER A 152 12.64 -20.01 -1.74
CA SER A 152 13.86 -20.79 -1.90
C SER A 152 14.86 -20.29 -0.87
N GLY A 153 14.72 -20.75 0.36
CA GLY A 153 15.55 -20.36 1.48
C GLY A 153 14.80 -20.63 2.77
N HIS A 154 15.49 -21.13 3.74
CA HIS A 154 15.00 -21.27 5.10
C HIS A 154 14.46 -19.92 5.58
N ALA A 155 13.46 -19.94 6.47
CA ALA A 155 13.06 -18.77 7.23
C ALA A 155 14.30 -17.99 7.69
N ALA A 156 14.30 -16.68 7.52
CA ALA A 156 15.46 -15.88 7.93
C ALA A 156 15.61 -15.97 9.46
N ALA A 157 16.85 -16.07 9.93
CA ALA A 157 17.13 -16.24 11.37
C ALA A 157 16.95 -14.94 12.15
N ASP A 158 17.13 -13.79 11.48
CA ASP A 158 16.99 -12.45 12.04
C ASP A 158 16.65 -11.45 10.93
N PHE A 159 16.15 -10.28 11.32
CA PHE A 159 15.80 -9.21 10.37
C PHE A 159 17.02 -8.37 9.93
N GLY A 160 18.08 -8.36 10.75
CA GLY A 160 19.35 -7.71 10.47
C GLY A 160 19.48 -6.26 10.95
N ILE A 161 18.40 -5.60 11.31
CA ILE A 161 18.36 -4.26 11.91
C ILE A 161 17.28 -4.20 13.00
N PRO A 162 17.25 -3.16 13.87
CA PRO A 162 16.13 -2.94 14.81
C PRO A 162 14.79 -2.87 14.08
N PHE A 163 13.75 -3.47 14.68
CA PHE A 163 12.42 -3.57 14.11
C PHE A 163 11.37 -2.91 15.02
N PRO A 164 10.45 -2.08 14.47
CA PRO A 164 10.47 -1.52 13.13
C PRO A 164 11.53 -0.43 12.98
N ALA A 165 12.08 -0.24 11.76
CA ALA A 165 13.09 0.78 11.50
C ALA A 165 12.49 2.17 11.18
N HIS A 166 11.25 2.20 10.70
CA HIS A 166 10.52 3.42 10.31
C HIS A 166 9.15 3.51 10.97
N PRO A 167 9.08 3.58 12.33
CA PRO A 167 7.79 3.67 13.03
C PRO A 167 6.99 4.92 12.64
N GLU A 168 7.65 5.98 12.18
CA GLU A 168 7.02 7.22 11.69
C GLU A 168 6.11 7.03 10.47
N TYR A 169 6.24 5.93 9.73
CA TYR A 169 5.39 5.66 8.57
C TYR A 169 3.98 5.17 8.93
N LEU A 170 3.74 4.85 10.21
CA LEU A 170 2.44 4.38 10.67
C LEU A 170 2.06 5.13 11.95
N ILE A 171 0.89 5.77 11.94
CA ILE A 171 0.39 6.57 13.06
C ILE A 171 -0.94 6.05 13.58
N GLY A 172 -1.16 6.20 14.86
CA GLY A 172 -2.42 5.91 15.53
C GLY A 172 -3.35 7.12 15.63
N THR A 173 -4.49 6.93 16.30
CA THR A 173 -5.52 7.96 16.47
C THR A 173 -5.02 9.22 17.20
N SER A 174 -4.12 9.07 18.19
CA SER A 174 -3.54 10.21 18.93
C SER A 174 -2.66 11.09 18.02
N GLU A 175 -1.81 10.48 17.22
CA GLU A 175 -0.94 11.18 16.28
C GLU A 175 -1.73 11.82 15.14
N ALA A 176 -2.79 11.14 14.66
CA ALA A 176 -3.69 11.69 13.65
C ALA A 176 -4.42 12.95 14.16
N ARG A 177 -4.86 12.96 15.44
CA ARG A 177 -5.42 14.15 16.09
C ARG A 177 -4.38 15.26 16.24
N ALA A 178 -3.13 14.92 16.57
CA ALA A 178 -2.04 15.88 16.66
C ALA A 178 -1.72 16.51 15.30
N LEU A 179 -1.71 15.75 14.20
CA LEU A 179 -1.54 16.28 12.85
C LEU A 179 -2.59 17.33 12.50
N LEU A 180 -3.87 17.07 12.82
CA LEU A 180 -4.96 18.01 12.55
C LEU A 180 -4.82 19.34 13.30
N SER A 181 -4.14 19.36 14.45
CA SER A 181 -3.95 20.55 15.26
C SER A 181 -2.76 21.41 14.84
N ARG A 182 -1.90 20.91 13.95
CA ARG A 182 -0.66 21.57 13.51
C ARG A 182 -0.90 22.34 12.21
N HIS A 183 -0.24 23.49 12.05
CA HIS A 183 -0.30 24.30 10.83
C HIS A 183 0.41 23.64 9.64
N ASP A 184 1.42 22.79 9.91
CA ASP A 184 2.20 22.05 8.94
C ASP A 184 1.74 20.58 8.82
N GLY A 185 0.66 20.18 9.51
CA GLY A 185 0.07 18.86 9.45
C GLY A 185 -1.11 18.77 8.48
N ALA A 186 -1.26 17.64 7.83
CA ALA A 186 -2.42 17.33 6.98
C ALA A 186 -2.84 15.87 7.15
N LEU A 187 -4.08 15.65 7.57
CA LEU A 187 -4.71 14.34 7.49
C LEU A 187 -5.49 14.26 6.18
N VAL A 188 -5.21 13.24 5.35
CA VAL A 188 -5.68 13.15 3.97
C VAL A 188 -6.55 11.94 3.76
N SER A 189 -7.83 12.18 3.43
CA SER A 189 -8.83 11.15 3.16
C SER A 189 -8.66 10.59 1.75
N ILE A 190 -8.33 9.31 1.63
CA ILE A 190 -8.29 8.56 0.37
C ILE A 190 -9.58 7.76 0.24
N ARG A 191 -10.70 8.49 0.09
CA ARG A 191 -12.06 7.96 -0.02
C ARG A 191 -12.77 8.57 -1.22
N SER A 192 -13.83 7.92 -1.70
CA SER A 192 -14.65 8.49 -2.77
C SER A 192 -15.35 9.77 -2.32
N GLU A 193 -15.87 10.55 -3.28
CA GLU A 193 -16.58 11.80 -2.95
C GLU A 193 -17.81 11.55 -2.09
N ALA A 194 -18.60 10.52 -2.41
CA ALA A 194 -19.80 10.20 -1.65
C ALA A 194 -19.49 9.76 -0.22
N GLU A 195 -18.37 9.04 -0.01
CA GLU A 195 -17.89 8.68 1.32
C GLU A 195 -17.43 9.91 2.11
N PHE A 196 -16.61 10.77 1.51
CA PHE A 196 -16.07 11.99 2.13
C PHE A 196 -17.18 12.96 2.52
N LEU A 197 -18.18 13.13 1.66
CA LEU A 197 -19.34 14.00 1.93
C LEU A 197 -20.40 13.35 2.86
N GLY A 198 -20.17 12.12 3.33
CA GLY A 198 -21.10 11.44 4.23
C GLY A 198 -22.39 10.95 3.59
N LYS A 199 -22.46 10.90 2.25
CA LYS A 199 -23.62 10.36 1.54
C LYS A 199 -23.77 8.86 1.74
N VAL A 200 -22.64 8.14 1.79
CA VAL A 200 -22.55 6.70 2.02
C VAL A 200 -21.41 6.40 3.00
N SER A 201 -21.41 5.19 3.58
CA SER A 201 -20.25 4.67 4.32
C SER A 201 -19.13 4.22 3.38
N GLY A 202 -19.50 3.59 2.27
CA GLY A 202 -18.58 2.97 1.32
C GLY A 202 -18.19 1.53 1.68
N TYR A 203 -18.43 1.08 2.90
CA TYR A 203 -18.04 -0.24 3.40
C TYR A 203 -19.23 -0.97 4.01
N SER A 204 -19.29 -2.29 3.81
CA SER A 204 -20.36 -3.13 4.40
C SER A 204 -20.24 -3.28 5.92
N TYR A 205 -19.04 -3.15 6.46
CA TYR A 205 -18.71 -3.35 7.88
C TYR A 205 -18.51 -2.04 8.67
N ILE A 206 -18.55 -0.88 8.01
CA ILE A 206 -18.50 0.43 8.68
C ILE A 206 -19.89 1.09 8.55
N ALA A 207 -20.61 1.20 9.66
CA ALA A 207 -21.95 1.82 9.66
C ALA A 207 -21.90 3.34 9.58
N ALA A 208 -20.86 3.97 10.13
CA ALA A 208 -20.73 5.41 10.21
C ALA A 208 -20.51 6.05 8.84
N ARG A 209 -21.20 7.17 8.61
CA ARG A 209 -21.07 8.02 7.42
C ARG A 209 -20.36 9.31 7.78
N GLY A 210 -19.74 9.96 6.82
CA GLY A 210 -18.98 11.19 7.03
C GLY A 210 -17.50 10.99 6.92
N ASP A 211 -16.75 11.96 7.39
CA ASP A 211 -15.28 11.93 7.36
C ASP A 211 -14.71 12.65 8.59
N ILE A 212 -13.40 12.58 8.76
CA ILE A 212 -12.69 13.21 9.89
C ILE A 212 -12.75 14.73 9.72
N PRO A 213 -13.30 15.48 10.70
CA PRO A 213 -13.35 16.93 10.61
C PRO A 213 -11.96 17.55 10.47
N GLY A 214 -11.79 18.44 9.49
CA GLY A 214 -10.50 19.07 9.19
C GLY A 214 -9.59 18.28 8.25
N ALA A 215 -9.94 17.06 7.90
CA ALA A 215 -9.19 16.31 6.90
C ALA A 215 -9.35 16.91 5.49
N ARG A 216 -8.30 16.78 4.68
CA ARG A 216 -8.31 17.18 3.27
C ARG A 216 -8.74 16.01 2.39
N TRP A 217 -9.51 16.28 1.36
CA TRP A 217 -9.94 15.23 0.45
C TRP A 217 -8.88 14.94 -0.62
N GLY A 218 -8.14 13.86 -0.44
CA GLY A 218 -7.13 13.37 -1.37
C GLY A 218 -7.69 12.59 -2.55
N ARG A 219 -9.02 12.38 -2.57
CA ARG A 219 -9.74 11.57 -3.55
C ARG A 219 -9.38 10.09 -3.47
N ALA A 220 -10.10 9.23 -4.16
CA ALA A 220 -9.76 7.82 -4.38
C ALA A 220 -10.19 7.42 -5.80
N GLY A 221 -11.46 7.06 -5.98
CA GLY A 221 -12.00 6.65 -7.25
C GLY A 221 -13.50 6.86 -7.32
N VAL A 222 -14.15 6.08 -8.17
CA VAL A 222 -15.59 6.18 -8.42
C VAL A 222 -16.39 5.78 -7.19
N ASP A 223 -17.53 6.44 -7.01
CA ASP A 223 -18.48 6.10 -5.96
C ASP A 223 -19.05 4.69 -6.14
N GLY A 224 -19.26 3.99 -5.03
CA GLY A 224 -19.78 2.62 -5.02
C GLY A 224 -18.75 1.51 -5.21
N ASP A 225 -17.50 1.84 -5.52
CA ASP A 225 -16.40 0.88 -5.57
C ASP A 225 -15.33 1.24 -4.54
N VAL A 226 -15.34 0.53 -3.41
CA VAL A 226 -14.39 0.71 -2.30
C VAL A 226 -12.93 0.43 -2.69
N ASN A 227 -12.70 -0.30 -3.77
CA ASN A 227 -11.36 -0.60 -4.28
C ASN A 227 -10.92 0.35 -5.40
N SER A 228 -11.78 1.27 -5.82
CA SER A 228 -11.44 2.20 -6.89
C SER A 228 -10.40 3.23 -6.46
N MET A 229 -9.34 3.32 -7.27
CA MET A 229 -8.30 4.37 -7.21
C MET A 229 -8.18 5.10 -8.55
N SER A 230 -9.28 5.29 -9.26
CA SER A 230 -9.30 5.92 -10.59
C SER A 230 -8.83 7.39 -10.59
N ALA A 231 -8.78 8.05 -9.44
CA ALA A 231 -8.11 9.34 -9.29
C ALA A 231 -6.58 9.22 -9.46
N TYR A 232 -6.00 8.05 -9.18
CA TYR A 232 -4.57 7.77 -9.20
C TYR A 232 -4.14 6.83 -10.32
N HIS A 233 -5.10 6.08 -10.89
CA HIS A 233 -4.83 5.05 -11.88
C HIS A 233 -5.38 5.41 -13.25
N LEU A 234 -4.65 5.02 -14.28
CA LEU A 234 -5.13 4.93 -15.65
C LEU A 234 -6.17 3.80 -15.77
N ALA A 235 -6.84 3.71 -16.92
CA ALA A 235 -7.87 2.69 -17.14
C ALA A 235 -7.34 1.24 -17.08
N ASP A 236 -6.06 1.03 -17.30
CA ASP A 236 -5.39 -0.27 -17.22
C ASP A 236 -4.78 -0.56 -15.81
N GLY A 237 -5.07 0.25 -14.82
CA GLY A 237 -4.62 0.10 -13.45
C GLY A 237 -3.22 0.65 -13.15
N ARG A 238 -2.48 1.13 -14.16
CA ARG A 238 -1.17 1.76 -13.94
C ARG A 238 -1.30 3.12 -13.25
N MET A 239 -0.29 3.47 -12.49
CA MET A 239 -0.17 4.79 -11.87
C MET A 239 -0.24 5.91 -12.93
N LYS A 240 -1.06 6.93 -12.71
CA LYS A 240 -1.11 8.14 -13.52
C LYS A 240 0.24 8.88 -13.52
N PRO A 241 0.48 9.78 -14.51
CA PRO A 241 1.62 10.68 -14.46
C PRO A 241 1.70 11.45 -13.13
N VAL A 242 2.91 11.57 -12.58
CA VAL A 242 3.16 12.29 -11.31
C VAL A 242 2.55 13.68 -11.33
N ALA A 243 2.66 14.40 -12.45
CA ALA A 243 2.11 15.75 -12.59
C ALA A 243 0.58 15.82 -12.37
N GLU A 244 -0.17 14.79 -12.79
CA GLU A 244 -1.62 14.73 -12.58
C GLU A 244 -1.97 14.50 -11.11
N ILE A 245 -1.26 13.59 -10.44
CA ILE A 245 -1.45 13.32 -9.01
C ILE A 245 -1.10 14.55 -8.18
N LEU A 246 0.02 15.20 -8.46
CA LEU A 246 0.43 16.43 -7.77
C LEU A 246 -0.53 17.59 -8.02
N ALA A 247 -1.11 17.70 -9.22
CA ALA A 247 -2.10 18.74 -9.52
C ALA A 247 -3.35 18.58 -8.65
N GLN A 248 -3.93 17.36 -8.58
CA GLN A 248 -5.10 17.11 -7.73
C GLN A 248 -4.81 17.28 -6.23
N TRP A 249 -3.60 16.93 -5.77
CA TRP A 249 -3.21 17.15 -4.38
C TRP A 249 -3.08 18.63 -4.04
N ARG A 250 -2.45 19.43 -4.91
CA ARG A 250 -2.33 20.90 -4.74
C ARG A 250 -3.69 21.58 -4.69
N GLU A 251 -4.65 21.16 -5.54
CA GLU A 251 -6.02 21.67 -5.49
C GLU A 251 -6.69 21.44 -4.13
N ALA A 252 -6.36 20.34 -3.46
CA ALA A 252 -6.85 20.01 -2.11
C ALA A 252 -5.96 20.60 -1.00
N GLY A 253 -4.95 21.39 -1.34
CA GLY A 253 -3.98 21.97 -0.40
C GLY A 253 -2.97 20.97 0.17
N ILE A 254 -2.83 19.79 -0.46
CA ILE A 254 -1.90 18.75 -0.04
C ILE A 254 -0.57 18.99 -0.76
N ALA A 255 0.53 19.16 -0.01
CA ALA A 255 1.82 19.53 -0.54
C ALA A 255 2.96 18.83 0.22
N GLU A 256 4.12 18.70 -0.41
CA GLU A 256 5.28 17.96 0.08
C GLU A 256 5.98 18.59 1.30
N ASP A 257 5.74 19.88 1.56
CA ASP A 257 6.25 20.60 2.72
C ASP A 257 5.42 20.35 4.00
N LEU A 258 4.30 19.67 3.89
CA LEU A 258 3.46 19.26 5.01
C LEU A 258 3.88 17.90 5.57
N ASP A 259 3.51 17.67 6.83
CA ASP A 259 3.52 16.36 7.44
C ASP A 259 2.18 15.68 7.14
N VAL A 260 2.18 14.67 6.27
CA VAL A 260 0.97 14.12 5.65
C VAL A 260 0.66 12.73 6.18
N GLY A 261 -0.49 12.58 6.84
CA GLY A 261 -1.06 11.29 7.22
C GLY A 261 -2.19 10.87 6.27
N PHE A 262 -1.98 9.84 5.47
CA PHE A 262 -3.03 9.27 4.61
C PHE A 262 -3.92 8.31 5.38
N TYR A 263 -5.24 8.31 5.11
CA TYR A 263 -6.17 7.32 5.64
C TYR A 263 -7.29 7.01 4.67
N CYS A 264 -7.96 5.88 4.89
CA CYS A 264 -9.22 5.53 4.22
C CYS A 264 -10.18 4.86 5.23
N GLY A 265 -10.82 3.75 4.92
CA GLY A 265 -11.60 2.98 5.90
C GLY A 265 -10.71 2.22 6.88
N THR A 266 -9.78 1.42 6.35
CA THR A 266 -8.93 0.48 7.08
C THR A 266 -7.50 0.37 6.54
N GLY A 267 -7.02 1.34 5.75
CA GLY A 267 -5.60 1.47 5.40
C GLY A 267 -5.20 1.14 3.95
N TRP A 268 -5.91 0.30 3.19
CA TRP A 268 -5.43 -0.17 1.88
C TRP A 268 -5.26 0.95 0.83
N ARG A 269 -6.30 1.75 0.58
CA ARG A 269 -6.22 2.91 -0.34
C ARG A 269 -5.20 3.94 0.15
N ALA A 270 -5.15 4.14 1.48
CA ALA A 270 -4.18 5.02 2.12
C ALA A 270 -2.73 4.57 1.88
N SER A 271 -2.47 3.27 1.99
CA SER A 271 -1.15 2.69 1.72
C SER A 271 -0.71 2.84 0.27
N MET A 272 -1.64 2.78 -0.69
CA MET A 272 -1.34 3.07 -2.10
C MET A 272 -0.96 4.55 -2.30
N ALA A 273 -1.72 5.49 -1.69
CA ALA A 273 -1.38 6.91 -1.78
C ALA A 273 -0.05 7.22 -1.07
N PHE A 274 0.20 6.62 0.10
CA PHE A 274 1.50 6.68 0.79
C PHE A 274 2.62 6.18 -0.11
N PHE A 275 2.46 5.01 -0.74
CA PHE A 275 3.49 4.43 -1.60
C PHE A 275 3.80 5.35 -2.80
N TYR A 276 2.78 5.98 -3.39
CA TYR A 276 2.99 6.96 -4.46
C TYR A 276 3.70 8.22 -3.99
N ALA A 277 3.36 8.76 -2.81
CA ALA A 277 4.09 9.87 -2.22
C ALA A 277 5.55 9.49 -1.91
N TRP A 278 5.77 8.26 -1.41
CA TRP A 278 7.10 7.72 -1.17
C TRP A 278 7.91 7.55 -2.48
N LEU A 279 7.28 7.11 -3.57
CA LEU A 279 7.92 7.04 -4.90
C LEU A 279 8.36 8.43 -5.40
N MET A 280 7.63 9.48 -5.04
CA MET A 280 7.93 10.88 -5.35
C MET A 280 8.96 11.51 -4.39
N ASP A 281 9.46 10.75 -3.42
CA ASP A 281 10.43 11.19 -2.39
C ASP A 281 9.88 12.21 -1.37
N TRP A 282 8.59 12.19 -1.07
CA TRP A 282 8.03 13.04 -0.04
C TRP A 282 8.61 12.70 1.34
N PRO A 283 9.10 13.69 2.10
CA PRO A 283 9.94 13.42 3.28
C PRO A 283 9.15 13.08 4.55
N ARG A 284 7.90 13.56 4.69
CA ARG A 284 7.10 13.43 5.91
C ARG A 284 5.72 12.87 5.57
N ILE A 285 5.64 11.56 5.52
CA ILE A 285 4.42 10.84 5.14
C ILE A 285 4.19 9.66 6.09
N SER A 286 2.92 9.39 6.35
CA SER A 286 2.49 8.25 7.17
C SER A 286 1.14 7.72 6.72
N VAL A 287 0.75 6.55 7.21
CA VAL A 287 -0.61 6.02 7.13
C VAL A 287 -1.22 6.05 8.52
N TYR A 288 -2.39 6.65 8.65
CA TYR A 288 -3.22 6.50 9.85
C TYR A 288 -3.93 5.14 9.77
N ASP A 289 -3.45 4.20 10.57
CA ASP A 289 -3.80 2.79 10.52
C ASP A 289 -5.27 2.52 10.84
N GLY A 290 -5.78 3.14 11.90
CA GLY A 290 -7.18 3.00 12.32
C GLY A 290 -8.22 3.52 11.33
N GLY A 291 -7.84 4.46 10.49
CA GLY A 291 -8.68 5.04 9.46
C GLY A 291 -10.03 5.55 9.96
N TRP A 292 -11.01 5.59 9.06
CA TRP A 292 -12.36 6.00 9.40
C TRP A 292 -13.07 5.02 10.34
N LEU A 293 -12.75 3.73 10.28
CA LEU A 293 -13.35 2.72 11.15
C LEU A 293 -13.07 3.00 12.62
N GLU A 294 -11.82 3.17 12.99
CA GLU A 294 -11.44 3.43 14.38
C GLU A 294 -11.85 4.84 14.82
N TRP A 295 -11.63 5.86 13.97
CA TRP A 295 -11.99 7.23 14.28
C TRP A 295 -13.47 7.37 14.60
N SER A 296 -14.37 6.88 13.73
CA SER A 296 -15.82 6.99 13.93
C SER A 296 -16.30 6.20 15.16
N GLY A 297 -15.65 5.06 15.47
CA GLY A 297 -15.92 4.30 16.69
C GLY A 297 -15.47 5.01 17.96
N SER A 298 -14.35 5.75 17.93
CA SER A 298 -13.85 6.52 19.09
C SER A 298 -14.75 7.70 19.43
N VAL A 299 -15.20 8.46 18.42
CA VAL A 299 -16.13 9.60 18.60
C VAL A 299 -17.45 9.15 19.22
N SER A 300 -17.97 8.00 18.80
CA SER A 300 -19.21 7.44 19.36
C SER A 300 -19.05 7.07 20.85
N ARG A 301 -17.87 6.62 21.28
CA ARG A 301 -17.57 6.34 22.69
C ARG A 301 -17.45 7.61 23.50
N ASP A 302 -16.75 8.63 23.00
CA ASP A 302 -16.59 9.92 23.69
C ASP A 302 -17.95 10.60 23.91
N LEU A 303 -18.87 10.54 22.96
CA LEU A 303 -20.24 11.05 23.09
C LEU A 303 -21.07 10.26 24.12
N SER A 304 -20.89 8.95 24.21
CA SER A 304 -21.60 8.11 25.20
C SER A 304 -21.12 8.38 26.63
N PHE A 305 -19.85 8.67 26.84
CA PHE A 305 -19.30 9.08 28.14
C PHE A 305 -19.79 10.47 28.55
N ALA A 306 -19.90 11.41 27.60
CA ALA A 306 -20.41 12.76 27.87
C ALA A 306 -21.92 12.76 28.19
N ALA A 307 -22.70 11.84 27.64
CA ALA A 307 -24.14 11.72 27.88
C ALA A 307 -24.50 10.91 29.13
N GLY A 308 -23.57 10.09 29.66
CA GLY A 308 -23.77 9.26 30.85
C GLY A 308 -23.31 9.90 32.18
N GLY A 309 -22.81 11.15 32.14
CA GLY A 309 -22.27 11.89 33.28
C GLY A 309 -23.21 12.95 33.86
N SER A 310 -24.53 12.79 33.72
CA SER A 310 -25.57 13.69 34.31
C SER A 310 -26.45 12.97 35.31
#